data_18ec879dc7d2f9da101ccf95a6a6eed1
#
_entry.id   18ec879dc7d2f9da101ccf95a6a6eed1
#
_cell.length_a   1.000
_cell.length_b   1.000
_cell.length_c   1.000
_cell.angle_alpha   90.00
_cell.angle_beta   90.00
_cell.angle_gamma   90.00
#
_symmetry.space_group_name_H-M   'P 1'
#
loop_
_entity.id
_entity.type
_entity.pdbx_description
1 polymer ?
#
loop_
_entity_poly.entity_id
_entity_poly.type
_entity_poly.pdbx_seq_one_letter_code
_entity_poly.pdbx_strand_id
1 'polypeptide(L)'
;IVYHCTAPKPYFDSVATYACLFPASQAVIDELGVDGFKAMDNETMWYNGCYTMTTYVQNNEKVLTKNPTYWDQDCKLFDTVTTKMVESVDVAFQLYQNGEIDEIALSEGNLNTIYNDPSNQYYDYLVEKMPTKYSWQIHFNFDKMNEDGTPDTNWNLAAANEAFRLSWYYGLDLTNHWKRTNAINPMSCENNAYTMKGLCYTSDGTDYVDLVREALGLPEPNGETPVRLDPEKAEQYKQQAIEELTAAGVTFPVEVDYYIQGSNQTMLDSANVLKQVFSDCLGDDYVTLNILTYVQSSTQ
;
A
#
# COMPACT_ATOMS: atom_id res chain seq x y z
N ILE A 1 29.95 -6.13 -12.83
CA ILE A 1 29.26 -7.33 -12.30
C ILE A 1 28.55 -8.00 -13.47
N VAL A 2 28.64 -9.31 -13.58
CA VAL A 2 27.95 -10.11 -14.59
C VAL A 2 27.00 -11.07 -13.87
N TYR A 3 25.72 -11.04 -14.24
CA TYR A 3 24.71 -11.93 -13.69
C TYR A 3 24.42 -13.07 -14.67
N HIS A 4 24.49 -14.31 -14.21
CA HIS A 4 24.16 -15.50 -14.98
C HIS A 4 22.76 -15.98 -14.58
N CYS A 5 21.77 -15.73 -15.43
CA CYS A 5 20.40 -16.19 -15.21
C CYS A 5 20.23 -17.64 -15.70
N THR A 6 19.43 -18.44 -15.01
CA THR A 6 19.13 -19.83 -15.39
C THR A 6 18.26 -19.93 -16.65
N ALA A 7 17.60 -18.84 -17.03
CA ALA A 7 16.80 -18.68 -18.25
C ALA A 7 16.74 -17.19 -18.61
N PRO A 8 16.38 -16.82 -19.87
CA PRO A 8 16.16 -15.44 -20.24
C PRO A 8 15.14 -14.77 -19.30
N LYS A 9 15.47 -13.58 -18.81
CA LYS A 9 14.66 -12.78 -17.87
C LYS A 9 14.47 -11.38 -18.45
N PRO A 10 13.46 -11.13 -19.30
CA PRO A 10 13.26 -9.84 -19.96
C PRO A 10 13.01 -8.68 -18.99
N TYR A 11 12.63 -8.97 -17.74
CA TYR A 11 12.41 -8.00 -16.67
C TYR A 11 13.63 -7.79 -15.76
N PHE A 12 14.80 -8.37 -16.09
CA PHE A 12 15.97 -8.31 -15.20
C PHE A 12 16.46 -6.88 -14.95
N ASP A 13 16.33 -5.99 -15.92
CA ASP A 13 16.69 -4.57 -15.76
C ASP A 13 15.90 -3.93 -14.62
N SER A 14 14.59 -4.22 -14.49
CA SER A 14 13.76 -3.77 -13.37
C SER A 14 14.20 -4.41 -12.05
N VAL A 15 14.53 -5.70 -12.05
CA VAL A 15 15.04 -6.40 -10.85
C VAL A 15 16.38 -5.80 -10.39
N ALA A 16 17.23 -5.38 -11.32
CA ALA A 16 18.53 -4.77 -10.99
C ALA A 16 18.42 -3.40 -10.29
N THR A 17 17.24 -2.79 -10.29
CA THR A 17 16.96 -1.53 -9.55
C THR A 17 16.63 -1.75 -8.07
N TYR A 18 16.47 -2.99 -7.61
CA TYR A 18 16.23 -3.27 -6.20
C TYR A 18 17.50 -3.09 -5.36
N ALA A 19 17.37 -2.46 -4.20
CA ALA A 19 18.50 -2.15 -3.32
C ALA A 19 19.34 -3.37 -2.91
N CYS A 20 18.76 -4.57 -2.83
CA CYS A 20 19.48 -5.81 -2.54
C CYS A 20 20.50 -6.21 -3.62
N LEU A 21 20.39 -5.64 -4.83
CA LEU A 21 21.34 -5.86 -5.94
C LEU A 21 22.29 -4.68 -6.14
N PHE A 22 22.21 -3.64 -5.33
CA PHE A 22 23.16 -2.54 -5.42
C PHE A 22 24.56 -2.99 -5.04
N PRO A 23 25.59 -2.60 -5.80
CA PRO A 23 26.95 -3.00 -5.49
C PRO A 23 27.42 -2.34 -4.19
N ALA A 24 27.92 -3.14 -3.26
CA ALA A 24 28.63 -2.65 -2.10
C ALA A 24 30.12 -2.46 -2.44
N SER A 25 30.73 -1.42 -1.89
CA SER A 25 32.16 -1.20 -2.07
C SER A 25 32.97 -2.21 -1.24
N GLN A 26 33.83 -3.00 -1.90
CA GLN A 26 34.73 -3.92 -1.19
C GLN A 26 35.67 -3.15 -0.25
N ALA A 27 36.14 -1.97 -0.65
CA ALA A 27 37.03 -1.15 0.18
C ALA A 27 36.34 -0.73 1.51
N VAL A 28 35.05 -0.41 1.49
CA VAL A 28 34.30 -0.11 2.72
C VAL A 28 34.19 -1.33 3.63
N ILE A 29 33.94 -2.50 3.04
CA ILE A 29 33.83 -3.75 3.80
C ILE A 29 35.20 -4.16 4.38
N ASP A 30 36.29 -3.95 3.62
CA ASP A 30 37.64 -4.26 4.07
C ASP A 30 38.06 -3.31 5.22
N GLU A 31 37.64 -2.06 5.19
CA GLU A 31 37.93 -1.07 6.22
C GLU A 31 37.10 -1.26 7.50
N LEU A 32 35.79 -1.43 7.35
CA LEU A 32 34.85 -1.44 8.47
C LEU A 32 34.46 -2.84 8.95
N GLY A 33 34.72 -3.87 8.14
CA GLY A 33 34.14 -5.19 8.32
C GLY A 33 32.63 -5.22 8.03
N VAL A 34 32.05 -6.43 8.02
CA VAL A 34 30.60 -6.61 7.73
C VAL A 34 29.71 -5.95 8.79
N ASP A 35 30.10 -6.03 10.05
CA ASP A 35 29.32 -5.46 11.15
C ASP A 35 29.40 -3.93 11.16
N GLY A 36 30.58 -3.34 10.88
CA GLY A 36 30.74 -1.92 10.70
C GLY A 36 29.97 -1.39 9.49
N PHE A 37 29.94 -2.14 8.37
CA PHE A 37 29.14 -1.80 7.20
C PHE A 37 27.62 -1.73 7.54
N LYS A 38 27.13 -2.68 8.34
CA LYS A 38 25.72 -2.68 8.78
C LYS A 38 25.38 -1.58 9.79
N ALA A 39 26.37 -1.10 10.53
CA ALA A 39 26.20 -0.08 11.57
C ALA A 39 26.47 1.35 11.09
N MET A 40 26.76 1.55 9.79
CA MET A 40 26.98 2.88 9.24
C MET A 40 25.76 3.79 9.47
N ASP A 41 26.05 5.03 9.87
CA ASP A 41 25.11 6.14 9.98
C ASP A 41 25.37 7.18 8.88
N ASN A 42 24.72 8.33 8.97
CA ASN A 42 24.89 9.42 7.99
C ASN A 42 26.30 10.02 7.99
N GLU A 43 27.05 9.92 9.09
CA GLU A 43 28.40 10.48 9.22
C GLU A 43 29.49 9.52 8.71
N THR A 44 29.23 8.22 8.84
CA THR A 44 30.18 7.17 8.48
C THR A 44 29.90 6.51 7.12
N MET A 45 28.70 6.77 6.53
CA MET A 45 28.32 6.23 5.23
C MET A 45 29.16 6.80 4.09
N TRP A 46 29.57 5.93 3.16
CA TRP A 46 30.22 6.33 1.92
C TRP A 46 29.18 6.58 0.83
N TYR A 47 29.22 7.74 0.23
CA TYR A 47 28.23 8.20 -0.74
C TYR A 47 28.78 8.16 -2.17
N ASN A 48 28.01 7.58 -3.10
CA ASN A 48 28.27 7.66 -4.54
C ASN A 48 27.12 8.30 -5.31
N GLY A 49 26.04 8.67 -4.63
CA GLY A 49 24.88 9.33 -5.19
C GLY A 49 25.07 10.85 -5.33
N CYS A 50 24.07 11.49 -5.93
CA CYS A 50 24.05 12.94 -6.15
C CYS A 50 23.90 13.77 -4.86
N TYR A 51 23.51 13.15 -3.76
CA TYR A 51 23.40 13.78 -2.44
C TYR A 51 24.15 12.98 -1.38
N THR A 52 24.58 13.72 -0.33
CA THR A 52 25.05 13.18 0.95
C THR A 52 24.03 13.54 2.03
N MET A 53 23.78 12.65 2.99
CA MET A 53 22.92 12.93 4.14
C MET A 53 23.74 13.63 5.22
N THR A 54 23.61 14.94 5.30
CA THR A 54 24.38 15.76 6.24
C THR A 54 23.75 15.86 7.62
N THR A 55 22.44 15.60 7.72
CA THR A 55 21.75 15.55 9.00
C THR A 55 20.73 14.40 8.99
N TYR A 56 20.69 13.65 10.08
CA TYR A 56 19.66 12.65 10.34
C TYR A 56 19.24 12.75 11.80
N VAL A 57 18.00 13.17 12.03
CA VAL A 57 17.37 13.14 13.36
C VAL A 57 16.18 12.18 13.27
N GLN A 58 16.29 11.06 13.97
CA GLN A 58 15.28 10.02 13.94
C GLN A 58 13.89 10.57 14.29
N ASN A 59 12.88 10.24 13.48
CA ASN A 59 11.49 10.69 13.62
C ASN A 59 11.30 12.21 13.57
N ASN A 60 12.26 12.97 13.05
CA ASN A 60 12.19 14.41 12.93
C ASN A 60 12.54 14.88 11.53
N GLU A 61 13.84 14.83 11.14
CA GLU A 61 14.24 15.34 9.83
C GLU A 61 15.42 14.59 9.22
N LYS A 62 15.50 14.67 7.90
CA LYS A 62 16.66 14.30 7.09
C LYS A 62 17.05 15.48 6.22
N VAL A 63 18.34 15.83 6.21
CA VAL A 63 18.88 16.86 5.32
C VAL A 63 19.85 16.22 4.36
N LEU A 64 19.57 16.35 3.08
CA LEU A 64 20.39 15.91 1.97
C LEU A 64 21.04 17.13 1.35
N THR A 65 22.37 17.12 1.21
CA THR A 65 23.14 18.20 0.58
C THR A 65 23.80 17.67 -0.69
N LYS A 66 23.86 18.50 -1.73
CA LYS A 66 24.47 18.16 -3.02
C LYS A 66 25.88 17.60 -2.81
N ASN A 67 26.15 16.43 -3.40
CA ASN A 67 27.44 15.78 -3.29
C ASN A 67 28.46 16.42 -4.27
N PRO A 68 29.51 17.07 -3.79
CA PRO A 68 30.48 17.75 -4.63
C PRO A 68 31.37 16.79 -5.45
N THR A 69 31.36 15.50 -5.10
CA THR A 69 32.15 14.45 -5.79
C THR A 69 31.30 13.56 -6.67
N TYR A 70 30.01 13.90 -6.85
CA TYR A 70 29.15 13.15 -7.75
C TYR A 70 29.67 13.18 -9.19
N TRP A 71 29.63 12.06 -9.89
CA TRP A 71 30.22 11.92 -11.21
C TRP A 71 29.62 12.85 -12.29
N ASP A 72 28.31 13.16 -12.18
CA ASP A 72 27.60 14.07 -13.09
C ASP A 72 27.43 15.44 -12.43
N GLN A 73 28.42 16.30 -12.67
CA GLN A 73 28.42 17.67 -12.12
C GLN A 73 27.46 18.62 -12.82
N ASP A 74 26.99 18.25 -14.03
CA ASP A 74 26.05 19.06 -14.83
C ASP A 74 24.59 18.75 -14.47
N CYS A 75 24.35 17.74 -13.62
CA CYS A 75 23.02 17.39 -13.15
C CYS A 75 22.39 18.56 -12.39
N LYS A 76 21.19 18.97 -12.85
CA LYS A 76 20.43 20.06 -12.19
C LYS A 76 19.77 19.50 -10.92
N LEU A 77 20.32 19.84 -9.78
CA LEU A 77 19.88 19.43 -8.46
C LEU A 77 19.64 20.64 -7.58
N PHE A 78 18.74 20.50 -6.60
CA PHE A 78 18.68 21.43 -5.47
C PHE A 78 19.96 21.34 -4.64
N ASP A 79 20.43 22.44 -4.07
CA ASP A 79 21.61 22.42 -3.22
C ASP A 79 21.35 21.63 -1.93
N THR A 80 20.15 21.75 -1.41
CA THR A 80 19.70 21.07 -0.19
C THR A 80 18.26 20.59 -0.35
N VAL A 81 17.98 19.37 0.14
CA VAL A 81 16.64 18.80 0.26
C VAL A 81 16.41 18.40 1.71
N THR A 82 15.43 19.02 2.35
CA THR A 82 15.06 18.70 3.73
C THR A 82 13.74 17.94 3.75
N THR A 83 13.74 16.78 4.39
CA THR A 83 12.52 16.00 4.63
C THR A 83 12.17 16.11 6.11
N LYS A 84 11.04 16.72 6.43
CA LYS A 84 10.48 16.76 7.79
C LYS A 84 9.52 15.60 7.98
N MET A 85 9.61 14.90 9.10
CA MET A 85 8.69 13.86 9.50
C MET A 85 7.59 14.46 10.36
N VAL A 86 6.39 14.57 9.78
CA VAL A 86 5.21 15.17 10.44
C VAL A 86 4.13 14.08 10.52
N GLU A 87 3.70 13.74 11.74
CA GLU A 87 2.74 12.65 11.97
C GLU A 87 1.34 12.97 11.42
N SER A 88 0.95 14.26 11.46
CA SER A 88 -0.37 14.70 10.98
C SER A 88 -0.26 15.44 9.66
N VAL A 89 -1.00 14.97 8.65
CA VAL A 89 -1.10 15.63 7.33
C VAL A 89 -1.72 17.03 7.43
N ASP A 90 -2.57 17.29 8.42
CA ASP A 90 -3.16 18.62 8.63
C ASP A 90 -2.13 19.59 9.24
N VAL A 91 -1.24 19.10 10.11
CA VAL A 91 -0.09 19.88 10.59
C VAL A 91 0.89 20.15 9.45
N ALA A 92 1.15 19.18 8.59
CA ALA A 92 1.98 19.39 7.40
C ALA A 92 1.37 20.46 6.48
N PHE A 93 0.04 20.50 6.32
CA PHE A 93 -0.62 21.56 5.55
C PHE A 93 -0.43 22.94 6.18
N GLN A 94 -0.47 23.07 7.50
CA GLN A 94 -0.16 24.35 8.19
C GLN A 94 1.29 24.79 7.97
N LEU A 95 2.24 23.86 8.00
CA LEU A 95 3.67 24.17 7.70
C LEU A 95 3.83 24.63 6.23
N TYR A 96 3.11 24.03 5.29
CA TYR A 96 3.09 24.50 3.91
C TYR A 96 2.50 25.90 3.78
N GLN A 97 1.39 26.18 4.45
CA GLN A 97 0.76 27.50 4.47
C GLN A 97 1.66 28.59 5.05
N ASN A 98 2.51 28.23 6.02
CA ASN A 98 3.51 29.12 6.62
C ASN A 98 4.77 29.27 5.77
N GLY A 99 4.92 28.52 4.67
CA GLY A 99 6.11 28.53 3.83
C GLY A 99 7.33 27.81 4.45
N GLU A 100 7.08 26.87 5.39
CA GLU A 100 8.14 26.09 6.02
C GLU A 100 8.48 24.82 5.26
N ILE A 101 7.59 24.35 4.39
CA ILE A 101 7.78 23.21 3.49
C ILE A 101 7.18 23.52 2.12
N ASP A 102 7.71 22.91 1.07
CA ASP A 102 7.39 23.21 -0.33
C ASP A 102 6.41 22.20 -0.95
N GLU A 103 6.33 20.98 -0.43
CA GLU A 103 5.47 19.90 -0.92
C GLU A 103 4.90 19.08 0.22
N ILE A 104 3.61 18.75 0.13
CA ILE A 104 2.90 17.90 1.08
C ILE A 104 1.91 16.98 0.38
N ALA A 105 1.48 15.92 1.08
CA ALA A 105 0.23 15.24 0.76
C ALA A 105 -0.92 15.91 1.53
N LEU A 106 -2.09 16.02 0.89
CA LEU A 106 -3.29 16.58 1.52
C LEU A 106 -4.13 15.48 2.19
N SER A 107 -4.77 15.83 3.30
CA SER A 107 -5.87 15.01 3.85
C SER A 107 -7.09 15.06 2.91
N GLU A 108 -7.97 14.06 3.01
CA GLU A 108 -9.22 14.03 2.26
C GLU A 108 -10.03 15.33 2.42
N GLY A 109 -10.14 15.84 3.65
CA GLY A 109 -10.90 17.07 3.94
C GLY A 109 -10.29 18.30 3.29
N ASN A 110 -8.97 18.49 3.40
CA ASN A 110 -8.26 19.60 2.78
C ASN A 110 -8.31 19.53 1.25
N LEU A 111 -8.11 18.31 0.69
CA LEU A 111 -8.19 18.09 -0.75
C LEU A 111 -9.58 18.45 -1.29
N ASN A 112 -10.65 17.95 -0.67
CA ASN A 112 -12.03 18.25 -1.09
C ASN A 112 -12.34 19.75 -0.99
N THR A 113 -11.87 20.42 0.07
CA THR A 113 -12.07 21.86 0.26
C THR A 113 -11.41 22.67 -0.86
N ILE A 114 -10.19 22.30 -1.24
CA ILE A 114 -9.44 23.01 -2.29
C ILE A 114 -10.01 22.66 -3.67
N TYR A 115 -10.21 21.37 -3.95
CA TYR A 115 -10.63 20.89 -5.27
C TYR A 115 -12.02 21.40 -5.70
N ASN A 116 -12.94 21.51 -4.74
CA ASN A 116 -14.31 21.97 -5.02
C ASN A 116 -14.46 23.50 -5.06
N ASP A 117 -13.39 24.25 -4.78
CA ASP A 117 -13.39 25.71 -4.87
C ASP A 117 -12.24 26.21 -5.78
N PRO A 118 -12.51 26.39 -7.10
CA PRO A 118 -11.51 26.92 -8.04
C PRO A 118 -11.00 28.34 -7.70
N SER A 119 -11.65 29.04 -6.76
CA SER A 119 -11.15 30.34 -6.27
C SER A 119 -10.20 30.21 -5.09
N ASN A 120 -9.99 29.01 -4.56
CA ASN A 120 -9.07 28.75 -3.48
C ASN A 120 -7.63 29.02 -3.92
N GLN A 121 -6.87 29.76 -3.09
CA GLN A 121 -5.50 30.17 -3.42
C GLN A 121 -4.54 29.00 -3.68
N TYR A 122 -4.88 27.77 -3.27
CA TYR A 122 -4.07 26.56 -3.47
C TYR A 122 -4.57 25.69 -4.61
N TYR A 123 -5.66 26.05 -5.30
CA TYR A 123 -6.26 25.23 -6.36
C TYR A 123 -5.29 24.94 -7.50
N ASP A 124 -4.56 25.96 -7.97
CA ASP A 124 -3.59 25.85 -9.06
C ASP A 124 -2.30 25.11 -8.66
N TYR A 125 -2.11 24.83 -7.38
CA TYR A 125 -0.97 24.07 -6.86
C TYR A 125 -1.28 22.58 -6.66
N LEU A 126 -2.51 22.15 -6.93
CA LEU A 126 -2.87 20.73 -6.88
C LEU A 126 -2.17 19.97 -7.99
N VAL A 127 -1.43 18.94 -7.61
CA VAL A 127 -0.75 18.03 -8.54
C VAL A 127 -1.22 16.61 -8.29
N GLU A 128 -1.76 15.98 -9.32
CA GLU A 128 -2.09 14.56 -9.27
C GLU A 128 -0.79 13.73 -9.32
N LYS A 129 -0.60 12.87 -8.32
CA LYS A 129 0.55 11.96 -8.31
C LYS A 129 0.34 10.82 -9.29
N MET A 130 1.44 10.33 -9.85
CA MET A 130 1.40 9.13 -10.68
C MET A 130 0.93 7.92 -9.86
N PRO A 131 0.15 7.00 -10.45
CA PRO A 131 -0.21 5.74 -9.81
C PRO A 131 1.03 4.99 -9.32
N THR A 132 0.91 4.34 -8.17
CA THR A 132 1.99 3.48 -7.66
C THR A 132 2.14 2.23 -8.52
N LYS A 133 3.32 1.62 -8.50
CA LYS A 133 3.59 0.35 -9.20
C LYS A 133 3.08 -0.88 -8.43
N TYR A 134 2.38 -0.67 -7.33
CA TYR A 134 1.97 -1.73 -6.41
C TYR A 134 0.45 -1.90 -6.44
N SER A 135 0.01 -3.15 -6.47
CA SER A 135 -1.37 -3.53 -6.19
C SER A 135 -1.48 -4.00 -4.74
N TRP A 136 -2.58 -3.64 -4.09
CA TRP A 136 -2.88 -4.06 -2.73
C TRP A 136 -3.99 -5.10 -2.76
N GLN A 137 -3.86 -6.13 -1.94
CA GLN A 137 -4.79 -7.26 -1.93
C GLN A 137 -5.15 -7.62 -0.50
N ILE A 138 -6.36 -8.14 -0.32
CA ILE A 138 -6.75 -8.84 0.91
C ILE A 138 -6.35 -10.31 0.73
N HIS A 139 -5.44 -10.79 1.58
CA HIS A 139 -5.01 -12.18 1.59
C HIS A 139 -5.67 -12.92 2.75
N PHE A 140 -6.22 -14.08 2.46
CA PHE A 140 -6.73 -14.99 3.47
C PHE A 140 -5.57 -15.88 3.99
N ASN A 141 -5.36 -15.90 5.30
CA ASN A 141 -4.47 -16.87 5.92
C ASN A 141 -5.21 -18.20 6.03
N PHE A 142 -4.81 -19.20 5.26
CA PHE A 142 -5.44 -20.52 5.25
C PHE A 142 -4.94 -21.47 6.35
N ASP A 143 -3.96 -21.04 7.12
CA ASP A 143 -3.35 -21.82 8.21
C ASP A 143 -3.05 -20.90 9.41
N LYS A 144 -4.13 -20.26 9.91
CA LYS A 144 -4.04 -19.40 11.08
C LYS A 144 -3.86 -20.26 12.32
N MET A 145 -2.89 -19.86 13.16
CA MET A 145 -2.62 -20.46 14.47
C MET A 145 -3.05 -19.52 15.58
N ASN A 146 -3.57 -20.09 16.66
CA ASN A 146 -3.78 -19.38 17.91
C ASN A 146 -2.43 -19.10 18.62
N GLU A 147 -2.43 -18.25 19.63
CA GLU A 147 -1.23 -17.91 20.40
C GLU A 147 -0.60 -19.13 21.09
N ASP A 148 -1.37 -20.15 21.42
CA ASP A 148 -0.91 -21.40 22.01
C ASP A 148 -0.34 -22.41 21.01
N GLY A 149 -0.30 -22.04 19.71
CA GLY A 149 0.21 -22.87 18.63
C GLY A 149 -0.79 -23.92 18.12
N THR A 150 -2.06 -23.89 18.55
CA THR A 150 -3.11 -24.72 17.97
C THR A 150 -3.74 -24.05 16.73
N PRO A 151 -4.22 -24.81 15.73
CA PRO A 151 -4.92 -24.23 14.58
C PRO A 151 -6.19 -23.48 15.00
N ASP A 152 -6.42 -22.28 14.45
CA ASP A 152 -7.70 -21.60 14.52
C ASP A 152 -8.68 -22.30 13.56
N THR A 153 -9.34 -23.35 14.06
CA THR A 153 -10.22 -24.18 13.24
C THR A 153 -11.40 -23.39 12.69
N ASN A 154 -11.96 -22.45 13.47
CA ASN A 154 -13.10 -21.64 13.04
C ASN A 154 -12.75 -20.78 11.82
N TRP A 155 -11.65 -20.04 11.91
CA TRP A 155 -11.15 -19.22 10.80
C TRP A 155 -10.70 -20.07 9.60
N ASN A 156 -9.92 -21.14 9.83
CA ASN A 156 -9.34 -21.93 8.76
C ASN A 156 -10.41 -22.62 7.91
N LEU A 157 -11.50 -23.09 8.51
CA LEU A 157 -12.65 -23.65 7.80
C LEU A 157 -13.37 -22.55 7.00
N ALA A 158 -13.62 -21.38 7.60
CA ALA A 158 -14.25 -20.26 6.94
C ALA A 158 -13.40 -19.75 5.74
N ALA A 159 -12.11 -19.54 5.94
CA ALA A 159 -11.21 -19.10 4.90
C ALA A 159 -11.08 -20.09 3.73
N ALA A 160 -11.14 -21.40 4.01
CA ALA A 160 -11.11 -22.45 2.99
C ALA A 160 -12.41 -22.52 2.17
N ASN A 161 -13.54 -22.05 2.71
CA ASN A 161 -14.83 -22.11 2.05
C ASN A 161 -14.90 -21.10 0.90
N GLU A 162 -15.22 -21.56 -0.31
CA GLU A 162 -15.27 -20.71 -1.50
C GLU A 162 -16.43 -19.71 -1.43
N ALA A 163 -17.61 -20.14 -1.00
CA ALA A 163 -18.78 -19.27 -0.88
C ALA A 163 -18.52 -18.13 0.12
N PHE A 164 -17.80 -18.41 1.23
CA PHE A 164 -17.39 -17.39 2.19
C PHE A 164 -16.52 -16.31 1.53
N ARG A 165 -15.51 -16.69 0.75
CA ARG A 165 -14.65 -15.72 0.05
C ARG A 165 -15.39 -14.98 -1.06
N LEU A 166 -16.29 -15.66 -1.79
CA LEU A 166 -17.08 -15.03 -2.86
C LEU A 166 -18.12 -14.05 -2.32
N SER A 167 -18.66 -14.28 -1.11
CA SER A 167 -19.53 -13.31 -0.46
C SER A 167 -18.81 -11.98 -0.17
N TRP A 168 -17.52 -12.02 0.18
CA TRP A 168 -16.69 -10.82 0.34
C TRP A 168 -16.37 -10.17 -1.00
N TYR A 169 -15.99 -10.99 -1.98
CA TYR A 169 -15.60 -10.50 -3.30
C TYR A 169 -16.71 -9.70 -3.97
N TYR A 170 -17.93 -10.20 -3.93
CA TYR A 170 -19.09 -9.51 -4.51
C TYR A 170 -19.75 -8.51 -3.56
N GLY A 171 -19.55 -8.62 -2.26
CA GLY A 171 -20.28 -7.84 -1.27
C GLY A 171 -19.57 -6.59 -0.76
N LEU A 172 -18.23 -6.57 -0.70
CA LEU A 172 -17.53 -5.45 -0.10
C LEU A 172 -17.48 -4.25 -1.05
N ASP A 173 -18.25 -3.20 -0.76
CA ASP A 173 -18.10 -1.90 -1.39
C ASP A 173 -16.97 -1.12 -0.72
N LEU A 174 -15.78 -1.17 -1.29
CA LEU A 174 -14.58 -0.52 -0.76
C LEU A 174 -14.49 0.98 -1.11
N THR A 175 -15.50 1.57 -1.72
CA THR A 175 -15.48 2.98 -2.17
C THR A 175 -15.08 3.94 -1.05
N ASN A 176 -15.67 3.79 0.14
CA ASN A 176 -15.35 4.66 1.29
C ASN A 176 -13.92 4.44 1.81
N HIS A 177 -13.40 3.23 1.71
CA HIS A 177 -12.00 2.94 2.04
C HIS A 177 -11.05 3.55 0.99
N TRP A 178 -11.37 3.45 -0.31
CA TRP A 178 -10.59 4.04 -1.39
C TRP A 178 -10.55 5.56 -1.37
N LYS A 179 -11.61 6.23 -0.89
CA LYS A 179 -11.61 7.69 -0.68
C LYS A 179 -10.49 8.15 0.26
N ARG A 180 -10.01 7.30 1.16
CA ARG A 180 -8.87 7.61 2.02
C ARG A 180 -7.56 7.72 1.24
N THR A 181 -7.48 7.07 0.07
CA THR A 181 -6.32 7.09 -0.83
C THR A 181 -6.50 8.10 -1.96
N ASN A 182 -7.68 8.11 -2.59
CA ASN A 182 -8.04 9.06 -3.64
C ASN A 182 -9.48 9.55 -3.40
N ALA A 183 -9.59 10.71 -2.75
CA ALA A 183 -10.88 11.30 -2.39
C ALA A 183 -11.67 11.78 -3.62
N ILE A 184 -10.97 12.17 -4.69
CA ILE A 184 -11.59 12.75 -5.90
C ILE A 184 -12.07 11.65 -6.85
N ASN A 185 -11.25 10.62 -7.06
CA ASN A 185 -11.57 9.50 -7.95
C ASN A 185 -11.29 8.16 -7.27
N PRO A 186 -12.13 7.74 -6.29
CA PRO A 186 -11.91 6.49 -5.56
C PRO A 186 -11.93 5.25 -6.46
N MET A 187 -12.68 5.26 -7.57
CA MET A 187 -12.75 4.13 -8.49
C MET A 187 -11.42 3.86 -9.20
N SER A 188 -10.51 4.84 -9.27
CA SER A 188 -9.15 4.62 -9.78
C SER A 188 -8.31 3.67 -8.90
N CYS A 189 -8.73 3.44 -7.66
CA CYS A 189 -8.10 2.50 -6.74
C CYS A 189 -8.55 1.04 -6.96
N GLU A 190 -9.63 0.80 -7.74
CA GLU A 190 -10.09 -0.55 -7.99
C GLU A 190 -9.11 -1.32 -8.85
N ASN A 191 -8.71 -2.50 -8.37
CA ASN A 191 -7.91 -3.44 -9.14
C ASN A 191 -8.39 -4.87 -8.88
N ASN A 192 -8.72 -5.58 -9.96
CA ASN A 192 -9.18 -6.97 -9.93
C ASN A 192 -8.13 -7.94 -10.53
N ALA A 193 -6.88 -7.51 -10.63
CA ALA A 193 -5.76 -8.28 -11.13
C ALA A 193 -4.56 -8.22 -10.17
N TYR A 194 -3.60 -9.13 -10.33
CA TYR A 194 -2.37 -9.12 -9.53
C TYR A 194 -1.45 -7.95 -9.86
N THR A 195 -1.52 -7.45 -11.09
CA THR A 195 -0.79 -6.26 -11.52
C THR A 195 -1.73 -5.08 -11.65
N MET A 196 -1.22 -3.88 -11.50
CA MET A 196 -2.00 -2.69 -11.80
C MET A 196 -2.02 -2.41 -13.31
N LYS A 197 -3.01 -1.64 -13.76
CA LYS A 197 -3.12 -1.17 -15.14
C LYS A 197 -1.88 -0.35 -15.54
N GLY A 198 -1.41 -0.56 -16.76
CA GLY A 198 -0.26 0.18 -17.30
C GLY A 198 1.10 -0.49 -17.10
N LEU A 199 1.18 -1.67 -16.45
CA LEU A 199 2.44 -2.38 -16.22
C LEU A 199 2.75 -3.49 -17.22
N CYS A 200 1.75 -4.22 -17.67
CA CYS A 200 1.93 -5.40 -18.53
C CYS A 200 1.02 -5.31 -19.75
N TYR A 201 1.61 -5.51 -20.91
CA TYR A 201 0.90 -5.47 -22.19
C TYR A 201 1.20 -6.73 -22.99
N THR A 202 0.24 -7.17 -23.76
CA THR A 202 0.45 -8.17 -24.83
C THR A 202 1.18 -7.55 -26.00
N SER A 203 1.61 -8.38 -26.96
CA SER A 203 2.35 -7.92 -28.14
C SER A 203 1.54 -6.97 -29.06
N ASP A 204 0.21 -6.99 -28.96
CA ASP A 204 -0.71 -6.10 -29.69
C ASP A 204 -1.05 -4.82 -28.91
N GLY A 205 -0.49 -4.64 -27.72
CA GLY A 205 -0.68 -3.46 -26.87
C GLY A 205 -1.90 -3.51 -25.95
N THR A 206 -2.59 -4.66 -25.85
CA THR A 206 -3.70 -4.82 -24.91
C THR A 206 -3.16 -4.94 -23.48
N ASP A 207 -3.72 -4.18 -22.54
CA ASP A 207 -3.33 -4.24 -21.13
C ASP A 207 -3.76 -5.55 -20.49
N TYR A 208 -2.89 -6.15 -19.69
CA TYR A 208 -3.17 -7.40 -18.98
C TYR A 208 -4.40 -7.30 -18.05
N VAL A 209 -4.60 -6.14 -17.42
CA VAL A 209 -5.77 -5.92 -16.54
C VAL A 209 -7.08 -5.99 -17.32
N ASP A 210 -7.11 -5.49 -18.56
CA ASP A 210 -8.31 -5.58 -19.41
C ASP A 210 -8.60 -7.02 -19.82
N LEU A 211 -7.57 -7.85 -20.09
CA LEU A 211 -7.73 -9.29 -20.34
C LEU A 211 -8.26 -10.05 -19.12
N VAL A 212 -7.77 -9.70 -17.92
CA VAL A 212 -8.27 -10.32 -16.68
C VAL A 212 -9.73 -9.95 -16.45
N ARG A 213 -10.09 -8.68 -16.66
CA ARG A 213 -11.48 -8.22 -16.56
C ARG A 213 -12.40 -9.00 -17.50
N GLU A 214 -12.00 -9.15 -18.76
CA GLU A 214 -12.76 -9.93 -19.74
C GLU A 214 -12.87 -11.41 -19.33
N ALA A 215 -11.77 -12.03 -18.91
CA ALA A 215 -11.76 -13.43 -18.47
C ALA A 215 -12.64 -13.70 -17.24
N LEU A 216 -12.77 -12.72 -16.34
CA LEU A 216 -13.64 -12.77 -15.17
C LEU A 216 -15.11 -12.41 -15.50
N GLY A 217 -15.41 -11.98 -16.73
CA GLY A 217 -16.74 -11.53 -17.14
C GLY A 217 -17.21 -10.27 -16.40
N LEU A 218 -16.27 -9.43 -15.94
CA LEU A 218 -16.59 -8.17 -15.27
C LEU A 218 -16.99 -7.11 -16.28
N PRO A 219 -17.95 -6.22 -15.94
CA PRO A 219 -18.38 -5.13 -16.81
C PRO A 219 -17.26 -4.10 -17.04
N GLU A 220 -17.47 -3.22 -18.00
CA GLU A 220 -16.63 -2.04 -18.17
C GLU A 220 -16.77 -1.11 -16.95
N PRO A 221 -15.67 -0.54 -16.46
CA PRO A 221 -15.70 0.44 -15.39
C PRO A 221 -16.56 1.65 -15.78
N ASN A 222 -17.51 2.02 -14.92
CA ASN A 222 -18.37 3.19 -15.11
C ASN A 222 -17.87 4.43 -14.33
N GLY A 223 -16.84 4.26 -13.49
CA GLY A 223 -16.31 5.33 -12.63
C GLY A 223 -17.15 5.67 -11.40
N GLU A 224 -18.27 4.98 -11.18
CA GLU A 224 -19.22 5.28 -10.09
C GLU A 224 -19.29 4.18 -9.05
N THR A 225 -19.24 2.92 -9.50
CA THR A 225 -19.35 1.73 -8.64
C THR A 225 -18.26 0.71 -8.95
N PRO A 226 -17.80 -0.06 -7.95
CA PRO A 226 -16.86 -1.16 -8.19
C PRO A 226 -17.44 -2.17 -9.20
N VAL A 227 -16.65 -2.56 -10.20
CA VAL A 227 -17.13 -3.45 -11.28
C VAL A 227 -17.49 -4.85 -10.80
N ARG A 228 -16.91 -5.30 -9.68
CA ARG A 228 -17.17 -6.62 -9.08
C ARG A 228 -18.35 -6.63 -8.11
N LEU A 229 -18.87 -5.46 -7.72
CA LEU A 229 -19.92 -5.34 -6.71
C LEU A 229 -21.24 -5.88 -7.25
N ASP A 230 -21.75 -6.93 -6.60
CA ASP A 230 -23.02 -7.57 -6.91
C ASP A 230 -23.69 -8.03 -5.61
N PRO A 231 -24.49 -7.17 -4.96
CA PRO A 231 -25.09 -7.46 -3.66
C PRO A 231 -26.01 -8.71 -3.67
N GLU A 232 -26.65 -9.01 -4.82
CA GLU A 232 -27.51 -10.19 -4.91
C GLU A 232 -26.70 -11.49 -4.89
N LYS A 233 -25.60 -11.52 -5.65
CA LYS A 233 -24.66 -12.65 -5.59
C LYS A 233 -23.99 -12.76 -4.24
N ALA A 234 -23.60 -11.63 -3.65
CA ALA A 234 -23.00 -11.60 -2.33
C ALA A 234 -23.89 -12.26 -1.29
N GLU A 235 -25.18 -11.91 -1.29
CA GLU A 235 -26.15 -12.50 -0.36
C GLU A 235 -26.37 -13.99 -0.63
N GLN A 236 -26.45 -14.41 -1.90
CA GLN A 236 -26.55 -15.85 -2.25
C GLN A 236 -25.36 -16.65 -1.71
N TYR A 237 -24.13 -16.15 -1.93
CA TYR A 237 -22.92 -16.79 -1.41
C TYR A 237 -22.83 -16.73 0.11
N LYS A 238 -23.29 -15.65 0.74
CA LYS A 238 -23.35 -15.53 2.21
C LYS A 238 -24.25 -16.61 2.80
N GLN A 239 -25.47 -16.80 2.25
CA GLN A 239 -26.39 -17.83 2.71
C GLN A 239 -25.83 -19.25 2.49
N GLN A 240 -25.22 -19.51 1.34
CA GLN A 240 -24.55 -20.77 1.07
C GLN A 240 -23.40 -21.03 2.07
N ALA A 241 -22.56 -20.01 2.31
CA ALA A 241 -21.46 -20.12 3.27
C ALA A 241 -21.95 -20.40 4.69
N ILE A 242 -23.02 -19.73 5.13
CA ILE A 242 -23.62 -19.97 6.46
C ILE A 242 -24.09 -21.42 6.58
N GLU A 243 -24.79 -21.94 5.57
CA GLU A 243 -25.26 -23.33 5.58
C GLU A 243 -24.10 -24.35 5.62
N GLU A 244 -23.13 -24.20 4.71
CA GLU A 244 -22.00 -25.14 4.60
C GLU A 244 -21.09 -25.08 5.84
N LEU A 245 -20.79 -23.87 6.34
CA LEU A 245 -19.90 -23.66 7.46
C LEU A 245 -20.54 -24.05 8.81
N THR A 246 -21.85 -23.80 8.98
CA THR A 246 -22.57 -24.29 10.16
C THR A 246 -22.58 -25.83 10.20
N ALA A 247 -22.78 -26.48 9.05
CA ALA A 247 -22.68 -27.92 8.96
C ALA A 247 -21.26 -28.45 9.25
N ALA A 248 -20.24 -27.68 8.96
CA ALA A 248 -18.84 -27.97 9.30
C ALA A 248 -18.44 -27.62 10.75
N GLY A 249 -19.34 -27.03 11.55
CA GLY A 249 -19.12 -26.69 12.94
C GLY A 249 -18.52 -25.29 13.20
N VAL A 250 -18.51 -24.42 12.17
CA VAL A 250 -18.09 -23.03 12.31
C VAL A 250 -19.14 -22.25 13.07
N THR A 251 -18.70 -21.39 13.99
CA THR A 251 -19.54 -20.45 14.74
C THR A 251 -19.45 -19.05 14.13
N PHE A 252 -20.58 -18.35 14.09
CA PHE A 252 -20.68 -16.97 13.62
C PHE A 252 -20.89 -15.99 14.79
N PRO A 253 -20.41 -14.73 14.66
CA PRO A 253 -19.65 -14.22 13.54
C PRO A 253 -18.25 -14.84 13.44
N VAL A 254 -17.74 -14.94 12.21
CA VAL A 254 -16.32 -15.28 11.99
C VAL A 254 -15.47 -14.06 12.32
N GLU A 255 -14.53 -14.22 13.25
CA GLU A 255 -13.65 -13.14 13.65
C GLU A 255 -12.43 -13.03 12.73
N VAL A 256 -12.17 -11.83 12.26
CA VAL A 256 -11.07 -11.49 11.36
C VAL A 256 -10.08 -10.56 12.06
N ASP A 257 -8.86 -11.03 12.27
CA ASP A 257 -7.80 -10.21 12.84
C ASP A 257 -7.08 -9.45 11.72
N TYR A 258 -7.16 -8.12 11.79
CA TYR A 258 -6.51 -7.20 10.86
C TYR A 258 -5.39 -6.44 11.54
N TYR A 259 -4.15 -6.79 11.19
CA TYR A 259 -2.96 -6.22 11.83
C TYR A 259 -2.48 -4.98 11.10
N ILE A 260 -2.30 -3.88 11.84
CA ILE A 260 -1.80 -2.61 11.31
C ILE A 260 -0.74 -1.98 12.22
N GLN A 261 0.07 -1.10 11.65
CA GLN A 261 1.06 -0.34 12.43
C GLN A 261 0.38 0.71 13.29
N GLY A 262 0.44 0.53 14.63
CA GLY A 262 -0.28 1.37 15.59
C GLY A 262 0.25 2.81 15.74
N SER A 263 1.49 3.08 15.30
CA SER A 263 2.08 4.42 15.33
C SER A 263 1.66 5.32 14.15
N ASN A 264 0.88 4.79 13.20
CA ASN A 264 0.44 5.53 12.01
C ASN A 264 -1.06 5.83 12.11
N GLN A 265 -1.42 7.07 12.45
CA GLN A 265 -2.82 7.49 12.61
C GLN A 265 -3.62 7.35 11.31
N THR A 266 -3.03 7.65 10.16
CA THR A 266 -3.71 7.49 8.86
C THR A 266 -4.10 6.04 8.58
N MET A 267 -3.24 5.08 8.96
CA MET A 267 -3.56 3.65 8.83
C MET A 267 -4.66 3.22 9.81
N LEU A 268 -4.63 3.73 11.06
CA LEU A 268 -5.69 3.48 12.05
C LEU A 268 -7.05 3.99 11.56
N ASP A 269 -7.10 5.21 11.02
CA ASP A 269 -8.33 5.80 10.48
C ASP A 269 -8.83 4.98 9.28
N SER A 270 -7.94 4.58 8.39
CA SER A 270 -8.28 3.73 7.24
C SER A 270 -8.80 2.35 7.66
N ALA A 271 -8.21 1.75 8.69
CA ALA A 271 -8.67 0.48 9.25
C ALA A 271 -10.06 0.60 9.89
N ASN A 272 -10.35 1.70 10.59
CA ASN A 272 -11.67 1.93 11.15
C ASN A 272 -12.74 2.10 10.06
N VAL A 273 -12.41 2.79 8.96
CA VAL A 273 -13.30 2.86 7.78
C VAL A 273 -13.51 1.48 7.18
N LEU A 274 -12.45 0.67 7.04
CA LEU A 274 -12.57 -0.71 6.54
C LEU A 274 -13.47 -1.57 7.45
N LYS A 275 -13.31 -1.46 8.77
CA LYS A 275 -14.18 -2.14 9.75
C LYS A 275 -15.65 -1.77 9.54
N GLN A 276 -15.94 -0.49 9.32
CA GLN A 276 -17.31 -0.04 9.05
C GLN A 276 -17.84 -0.61 7.73
N VAL A 277 -16.99 -0.66 6.67
CA VAL A 277 -17.36 -1.28 5.39
C VAL A 277 -17.71 -2.76 5.57
N PHE A 278 -16.96 -3.52 6.39
CA PHE A 278 -17.28 -4.91 6.70
C PHE A 278 -18.63 -5.04 7.40
N SER A 279 -18.88 -4.21 8.41
CA SER A 279 -20.15 -4.18 9.14
C SER A 279 -21.33 -3.87 8.22
N ASP A 280 -21.21 -2.79 7.41
CA ASP A 280 -22.28 -2.33 6.53
C ASP A 280 -22.59 -3.30 5.38
N CYS A 281 -21.55 -3.94 4.81
CA CYS A 281 -21.68 -4.78 3.62
C CYS A 281 -21.98 -6.25 3.95
N LEU A 282 -21.37 -6.79 5.01
CA LEU A 282 -21.45 -8.22 5.33
C LEU A 282 -22.33 -8.51 6.55
N GLY A 283 -22.44 -7.53 7.48
CA GLY A 283 -23.16 -7.67 8.73
C GLY A 283 -22.32 -8.26 9.87
N ASP A 284 -22.45 -7.66 11.05
CA ASP A 284 -21.68 -8.03 12.25
C ASP A 284 -22.04 -9.42 12.80
N ASP A 285 -23.16 -9.97 12.39
CA ASP A 285 -23.60 -11.33 12.68
C ASP A 285 -22.91 -12.41 11.82
N TYR A 286 -22.30 -12.02 10.72
CA TYR A 286 -21.58 -12.90 9.80
C TYR A 286 -20.06 -12.79 9.94
N VAL A 287 -19.51 -11.57 9.92
CA VAL A 287 -18.08 -11.32 10.00
C VAL A 287 -17.81 -10.10 10.90
N THR A 288 -16.88 -10.25 11.83
CA THR A 288 -16.42 -9.14 12.68
C THR A 288 -14.94 -8.85 12.45
N LEU A 289 -14.60 -7.62 12.06
CA LEU A 289 -13.21 -7.20 11.85
C LEU A 289 -12.62 -6.65 13.15
N ASN A 290 -11.58 -7.31 13.67
CA ASN A 290 -10.80 -6.88 14.84
C ASN A 290 -9.53 -6.16 14.37
N ILE A 291 -9.35 -4.91 14.81
CA ILE A 291 -8.14 -4.15 14.48
C ILE A 291 -7.11 -4.40 15.57
N LEU A 292 -6.01 -5.05 15.20
CA LEU A 292 -4.87 -5.34 16.06
C LEU A 292 -3.68 -4.50 15.63
N THR A 293 -2.92 -3.97 16.59
CA THR A 293 -1.80 -3.08 16.29
C THR A 293 -0.46 -3.71 16.63
N TYR A 294 0.54 -3.44 15.79
CA TYR A 294 1.93 -3.79 16.07
C TYR A 294 2.83 -2.55 15.98
N VAL A 295 3.99 -2.60 16.62
CA VAL A 295 4.95 -1.48 16.66
C VAL A 295 5.93 -1.56 15.49
N GLN A 296 6.39 -2.75 15.15
CA GLN A 296 7.34 -3.00 14.06
C GLN A 296 6.89 -4.22 13.23
N SER A 297 7.15 -4.18 11.93
CA SER A 297 6.79 -5.28 11.02
C SER A 297 7.44 -6.63 11.36
N SER A 298 8.55 -6.62 12.11
CA SER A 298 9.22 -7.84 12.60
C SER A 298 8.51 -8.53 13.77
N THR A 299 7.43 -7.95 14.29
CA THR A 299 6.65 -8.50 15.40
C THR A 299 5.33 -9.12 14.98
N GLN A 300 5.12 -9.25 13.67
CA GLN A 300 3.97 -9.95 13.07
C GLN A 300 4.14 -11.46 13.05
#